data_a743f390cbe1e31a372f9552c371bc97
#
_entry.id   a743f390cbe1e31a372f9552c371bc97
#
_cell.length_a   1.000
_cell.length_b   1.000
_cell.length_c   1.000
_cell.angle_alpha   90.00
_cell.angle_beta   90.00
_cell.angle_gamma   90.00
#
_symmetry.space_group_name_H-M   'P 1'
#
loop_
_entity.id
_entity.type
_entity.pdbx_description
1 polymer ?
#
loop_
_entity_poly.entity_id
_entity_poly.type
_entity_poly.pdbx_seq_one_letter_code
_entity_poly.pdbx_strand_id
1 'polypeptide(L)'
;MRILPTLPAASLLPAAVLLLAAPLLLANADPAAIPPQVRAMLDAALASGNDGEVATIVKYARAAAPDNADAIAAIAAAWRADRLAKLQEKLREAGPFDLWKGRAEIGGYFTTGNTENIGLSAALDLQRETLRWRHKVRLAADYQESLGLVSREHYLAAYEPNFKFGERGYVYGAAQYESDRFLGYTDRYSASLGAGYSAIKQPGMKLDVELGPAYRHTNYTDTTVESSIAARGSIDFDWKLSSAITLSQDASAYIQHFNSSITGTTALNAKLIGPLAAKLSYSVQYESMPPIGRVGTDTTSRASLVYSF
;
A
#
# COMPACT_ATOMS: atom_id res chain seq x y z
N MET A 1 -6.53 -13.69 -94.40
CA MET A 1 -6.13 -14.53 -95.53
C MET A 1 -5.59 -15.83 -95.00
N ARG A 2 -6.22 -16.93 -95.36
CA ARG A 2 -5.82 -18.35 -95.23
C ARG A 2 -5.79 -18.91 -93.82
N ILE A 3 -6.71 -19.71 -93.49
CA ILE A 3 -7.23 -21.04 -93.87
C ILE A 3 -6.80 -22.03 -92.77
N LEU A 4 -7.85 -22.61 -92.14
CA LEU A 4 -7.82 -23.89 -91.39
C LEU A 4 -7.33 -25.08 -92.28
N PRO A 5 -6.97 -26.23 -91.66
CA PRO A 5 -7.93 -27.31 -91.55
C PRO A 5 -7.78 -28.16 -90.24
N THR A 6 -8.92 -28.53 -89.73
CA THR A 6 -9.60 -29.82 -89.40
C THR A 6 -8.80 -31.05 -89.02
N LEU A 7 -9.08 -31.57 -87.84
CA LEU A 7 -9.39 -32.89 -87.29
C LEU A 7 -8.73 -34.17 -87.87
N PRO A 8 -8.46 -35.24 -87.06
CA PRO A 8 -9.52 -36.02 -86.47
C PRO A 8 -9.27 -36.59 -85.04
N ALA A 9 -10.36 -37.07 -84.46
CA ALA A 9 -10.53 -37.75 -83.20
C ALA A 9 -9.92 -39.12 -83.14
N ALA A 10 -9.34 -39.45 -81.97
CA ALA A 10 -9.08 -40.85 -81.59
C ALA A 10 -9.52 -41.00 -80.09
N SER A 11 -10.50 -41.81 -79.93
CA SER A 11 -11.04 -42.29 -78.65
C SER A 11 -10.11 -43.28 -77.96
N LEU A 12 -9.74 -42.99 -76.69
CA LEU A 12 -9.26 -44.02 -75.76
C LEU A 12 -9.87 -43.79 -74.38
N LEU A 13 -10.56 -44.84 -73.91
CA LEU A 13 -11.25 -45.00 -72.64
C LEU A 13 -10.33 -44.76 -71.44
N PRO A 14 -10.83 -44.16 -70.35
CA PRO A 14 -10.04 -44.01 -69.13
C PRO A 14 -10.13 -45.26 -68.26
N ALA A 15 -8.98 -45.73 -67.80
CA ALA A 15 -8.88 -46.68 -66.72
C ALA A 15 -9.19 -45.93 -65.39
N ALA A 16 -10.28 -46.32 -64.74
CA ALA A 16 -10.67 -45.85 -63.44
C ALA A 16 -9.68 -46.38 -62.39
N VAL A 17 -8.83 -45.52 -61.86
CA VAL A 17 -8.08 -45.73 -60.65
C VAL A 17 -8.97 -45.31 -59.46
N LEU A 18 -9.55 -46.29 -58.77
CA LEU A 18 -10.22 -46.11 -57.49
C LEU A 18 -9.13 -45.80 -56.44
N LEU A 19 -8.91 -44.53 -56.16
CA LEU A 19 -8.22 -44.10 -54.96
C LEU A 19 -9.21 -44.23 -53.78
N LEU A 20 -9.00 -45.32 -52.99
CA LEU A 20 -9.59 -45.41 -51.66
C LEU A 20 -8.98 -44.29 -50.80
N ALA A 21 -9.70 -43.21 -50.69
CA ALA A 21 -9.45 -42.22 -49.63
C ALA A 21 -9.89 -42.84 -48.30
N ALA A 22 -8.95 -43.43 -47.59
CA ALA A 22 -9.13 -43.70 -46.16
C ALA A 22 -9.39 -42.36 -45.43
N PRO A 23 -10.48 -42.18 -44.71
CA PRO A 23 -10.62 -41.03 -43.85
C PRO A 23 -9.55 -41.15 -42.76
N LEU A 24 -8.55 -40.28 -42.80
CA LEU A 24 -7.76 -39.94 -41.64
C LEU A 24 -8.75 -39.42 -40.56
N LEU A 25 -9.20 -40.33 -39.72
CA LEU A 25 -9.73 -40.00 -38.41
C LEU A 25 -8.60 -39.28 -37.66
N LEU A 26 -8.50 -37.98 -37.83
CA LEU A 26 -7.92 -37.12 -36.85
C LEU A 26 -8.70 -37.38 -35.55
N ALA A 27 -8.22 -38.32 -34.77
CA ALA A 27 -8.61 -38.44 -33.38
C ALA A 27 -8.37 -37.03 -32.79
N ASN A 28 -9.44 -36.22 -32.66
CA ASN A 28 -9.46 -35.17 -31.67
C ASN A 28 -9.20 -35.91 -30.35
N ALA A 29 -7.93 -35.96 -29.94
CA ALA A 29 -7.62 -36.25 -28.57
C ALA A 29 -8.30 -35.15 -27.79
N ASP A 30 -9.43 -35.45 -27.13
CA ASP A 30 -9.97 -34.62 -26.09
C ASP A 30 -8.79 -34.22 -25.23
N PRO A 31 -8.62 -32.90 -24.91
CA PRO A 31 -7.52 -32.49 -24.06
C PRO A 31 -7.62 -33.35 -22.81
N ALA A 32 -6.59 -34.18 -22.55
CA ALA A 32 -6.59 -35.24 -21.54
C ALA A 32 -7.22 -34.66 -20.26
N ALA A 33 -8.35 -35.22 -19.82
CA ALA A 33 -9.09 -34.69 -18.69
C ALA A 33 -8.17 -34.73 -17.47
N ILE A 34 -8.08 -33.60 -16.75
CA ILE A 34 -7.27 -33.52 -15.51
C ILE A 34 -7.70 -34.69 -14.59
N PRO A 35 -6.77 -35.51 -14.08
CA PRO A 35 -7.10 -36.63 -13.20
C PRO A 35 -8.02 -36.17 -12.06
N PRO A 36 -9.09 -36.94 -11.74
CA PRO A 36 -10.11 -36.47 -10.78
C PRO A 36 -9.55 -36.07 -9.42
N GLN A 37 -8.53 -36.76 -8.93
CA GLN A 37 -7.87 -36.43 -7.65
C GLN A 37 -7.14 -35.11 -7.71
N VAL A 38 -6.42 -34.82 -8.82
CA VAL A 38 -5.70 -33.59 -9.04
C VAL A 38 -6.71 -32.43 -9.19
N ARG A 39 -7.82 -32.67 -9.89
CA ARG A 39 -8.92 -31.71 -10.04
C ARG A 39 -9.56 -31.37 -8.69
N ALA A 40 -9.86 -32.36 -7.88
CA ALA A 40 -10.45 -32.15 -6.56
C ALA A 40 -9.54 -31.34 -5.61
N MET A 41 -8.22 -31.62 -5.63
CA MET A 41 -7.24 -30.84 -4.88
C MET A 41 -7.17 -29.39 -5.36
N LEU A 42 -7.21 -29.17 -6.67
CA LEU A 42 -7.20 -27.83 -7.26
C LEU A 42 -8.47 -27.06 -6.87
N ASP A 43 -9.64 -27.68 -7.01
CA ASP A 43 -10.92 -27.06 -6.67
C ASP A 43 -11.01 -26.71 -5.18
N ALA A 44 -10.51 -27.58 -4.28
CA ALA A 44 -10.42 -27.31 -2.85
C ALA A 44 -9.51 -26.09 -2.54
N ALA A 45 -8.35 -26.01 -3.20
CA ALA A 45 -7.44 -24.88 -3.05
C ALA A 45 -8.05 -23.57 -3.58
N LEU A 46 -8.75 -23.62 -4.73
CA LEU A 46 -9.45 -22.45 -5.29
C LEU A 46 -10.57 -21.97 -4.36
N ALA A 47 -11.30 -22.92 -3.74
CA ALA A 47 -12.38 -22.63 -2.78
C ALA A 47 -11.87 -22.02 -1.47
N SER A 48 -10.64 -22.35 -1.04
CA SER A 48 -10.03 -21.77 0.17
C SER A 48 -9.82 -20.25 0.05
N GLY A 49 -9.69 -19.75 -1.17
CA GLY A 49 -9.43 -18.33 -1.41
C GLY A 49 -8.02 -17.86 -1.04
N ASN A 50 -7.11 -18.79 -0.68
CA ASN A 50 -5.75 -18.49 -0.28
C ASN A 50 -4.79 -18.59 -1.47
N ASP A 51 -4.24 -17.45 -1.92
CA ASP A 51 -3.33 -17.39 -3.06
C ASP A 51 -2.07 -18.26 -2.88
N GLY A 52 -1.56 -18.40 -1.64
CA GLY A 52 -0.40 -19.23 -1.31
C GLY A 52 -0.69 -20.72 -1.45
N GLU A 53 -1.86 -21.15 -0.98
CA GLU A 53 -2.34 -22.54 -1.14
C GLU A 53 -2.57 -22.87 -2.62
N VAL A 54 -3.27 -21.96 -3.35
CA VAL A 54 -3.49 -22.13 -4.79
C VAL A 54 -2.17 -22.25 -5.53
N ALA A 55 -1.20 -21.38 -5.26
CA ALA A 55 0.12 -21.43 -5.91
C ALA A 55 0.85 -22.75 -5.62
N THR A 56 0.77 -23.22 -4.36
CA THR A 56 1.39 -24.47 -3.93
C THR A 56 0.74 -25.68 -4.61
N ILE A 57 -0.59 -25.75 -4.59
CA ILE A 57 -1.34 -26.86 -5.22
C ILE A 57 -1.14 -26.85 -6.74
N VAL A 58 -1.18 -25.68 -7.40
CA VAL A 58 -0.91 -25.55 -8.84
C VAL A 58 0.49 -26.09 -9.18
N LYS A 59 1.51 -25.77 -8.38
CA LYS A 59 2.87 -26.28 -8.57
C LYS A 59 2.91 -27.80 -8.56
N TYR A 60 2.30 -28.44 -7.56
CA TYR A 60 2.32 -29.89 -7.41
C TYR A 60 1.35 -30.59 -8.39
N ALA A 61 0.20 -30.01 -8.68
CA ALA A 61 -0.75 -30.52 -9.66
C ALA A 61 -0.12 -30.58 -11.07
N ARG A 62 0.64 -29.57 -11.49
CA ARG A 62 1.37 -29.56 -12.75
C ARG A 62 2.46 -30.63 -12.80
N ALA A 63 3.11 -30.92 -11.68
CA ALA A 63 4.11 -31.99 -11.59
C ALA A 63 3.48 -33.40 -11.61
N ALA A 64 2.28 -33.54 -11.00
CA ALA A 64 1.56 -34.80 -10.94
C ALA A 64 0.82 -35.14 -12.25
N ALA A 65 0.46 -34.14 -13.06
CA ALA A 65 -0.23 -34.30 -14.34
C ALA A 65 0.44 -33.42 -15.42
N PRO A 66 1.63 -33.74 -15.88
CA PRO A 66 2.40 -32.92 -16.82
C PRO A 66 1.66 -32.68 -18.15
N ASP A 67 0.90 -33.65 -18.64
CA ASP A 67 0.11 -33.55 -19.88
C ASP A 67 -1.03 -32.52 -19.74
N ASN A 68 -1.45 -32.18 -18.50
CA ASN A 68 -2.48 -31.21 -18.19
C ASN A 68 -1.91 -29.92 -17.60
N ALA A 69 -0.59 -29.74 -17.59
CA ALA A 69 0.05 -28.60 -16.92
C ALA A 69 -0.49 -27.24 -17.36
N ASP A 70 -0.74 -27.07 -18.65
CA ASP A 70 -1.27 -25.83 -19.22
C ASP A 70 -2.75 -25.61 -18.87
N ALA A 71 -3.56 -26.66 -18.85
CA ALA A 71 -4.96 -26.59 -18.43
C ALA A 71 -5.08 -26.20 -16.95
N ILE A 72 -4.25 -26.78 -16.08
CA ILE A 72 -4.16 -26.42 -14.65
C ILE A 72 -3.74 -24.97 -14.46
N ALA A 73 -2.74 -24.51 -15.22
CA ALA A 73 -2.29 -23.13 -15.18
C ALA A 73 -3.39 -22.15 -15.64
N ALA A 74 -4.12 -22.50 -16.70
CA ALA A 74 -5.23 -21.69 -17.23
C ALA A 74 -6.37 -21.55 -16.21
N ILE A 75 -6.75 -22.62 -15.51
CA ILE A 75 -7.76 -22.60 -14.44
C ILE A 75 -7.34 -21.64 -13.32
N ALA A 76 -6.10 -21.74 -12.86
CA ALA A 76 -5.59 -20.85 -11.82
C ALA A 76 -5.48 -19.39 -12.28
N ALA A 77 -5.15 -19.15 -13.54
CA ALA A 77 -5.11 -17.81 -14.13
C ALA A 77 -6.52 -17.21 -14.24
N ALA A 78 -7.50 -17.99 -14.70
CA ALA A 78 -8.90 -17.58 -14.77
C ALA A 78 -9.47 -17.22 -13.39
N TRP A 79 -9.19 -18.04 -12.38
CA TRP A 79 -9.59 -17.78 -11.00
C TRP A 79 -8.99 -16.47 -10.44
N ARG A 80 -7.68 -16.22 -10.70
CA ARG A 80 -7.06 -14.96 -10.31
C ARG A 80 -7.67 -13.76 -11.02
N ALA A 81 -7.94 -13.90 -12.32
CA ALA A 81 -8.57 -12.85 -13.11
C ALA A 81 -9.99 -12.52 -12.58
N ASP A 82 -10.82 -13.54 -12.27
CA ASP A 82 -12.15 -13.35 -11.68
C ASP A 82 -12.08 -12.63 -10.32
N ARG A 83 -11.15 -13.05 -9.44
CA ARG A 83 -10.94 -12.36 -8.16
C ARG A 83 -10.52 -10.92 -8.32
N LEU A 84 -9.62 -10.63 -9.26
CA LEU A 84 -9.21 -9.26 -9.57
C LEU A 84 -10.36 -8.44 -10.10
N ALA A 85 -11.19 -9.01 -11.00
CA ALA A 85 -12.37 -8.33 -11.52
C ALA A 85 -13.39 -8.00 -10.41
N LYS A 86 -13.72 -8.97 -9.55
CA LYS A 86 -14.60 -8.76 -8.40
C LYS A 86 -14.06 -7.72 -7.42
N LEU A 87 -12.75 -7.72 -7.16
CA LEU A 87 -12.11 -6.69 -6.33
C LEU A 87 -12.22 -5.31 -6.97
N GLN A 88 -11.97 -5.21 -8.29
CA GLN A 88 -12.08 -3.94 -9.02
C GLN A 88 -13.51 -3.41 -9.02
N GLU A 89 -14.52 -4.28 -9.20
CA GLU A 89 -15.93 -3.93 -9.11
C GLU A 89 -16.29 -3.39 -7.74
N LYS A 90 -15.94 -4.13 -6.65
CA LYS A 90 -16.11 -3.66 -5.28
C LYS A 90 -15.46 -2.29 -5.03
N LEU A 91 -14.26 -2.07 -5.59
CA LEU A 91 -13.56 -0.79 -5.45
C LEU A 91 -14.20 0.35 -6.26
N ARG A 92 -14.92 0.04 -7.35
CA ARG A 92 -15.66 1.02 -8.16
C ARG A 92 -16.97 1.42 -7.51
N GLU A 93 -17.69 0.46 -6.95
CA GLU A 93 -19.01 0.63 -6.34
C GLU A 93 -18.95 1.22 -4.93
N ALA A 94 -17.77 1.21 -4.30
CA ALA A 94 -17.59 1.66 -2.93
C ALA A 94 -17.98 3.13 -2.75
N GLY A 95 -18.94 3.37 -1.88
CA GLY A 95 -19.36 4.70 -1.44
C GLY A 95 -18.27 5.45 -0.66
N PRO A 96 -18.48 6.73 -0.34
CA PRO A 96 -17.47 7.56 0.33
C PRO A 96 -17.09 7.07 1.73
N PHE A 97 -17.97 6.34 2.40
CA PHE A 97 -17.76 5.80 3.76
C PHE A 97 -17.30 4.34 3.78
N ASP A 98 -17.25 3.69 2.60
CA ASP A 98 -16.79 2.30 2.48
C ASP A 98 -15.28 2.21 2.38
N LEU A 99 -14.73 1.02 2.65
CA LEU A 99 -13.30 0.67 2.52
C LEU A 99 -12.36 1.41 3.47
N TRP A 100 -12.88 2.10 4.48
CA TRP A 100 -12.06 2.65 5.53
C TRP A 100 -11.49 1.54 6.41
N LYS A 101 -10.21 1.62 6.68
CA LYS A 101 -9.48 0.82 7.66
C LYS A 101 -8.90 1.77 8.67
N GLY A 102 -8.94 1.39 9.92
CA GLY A 102 -8.47 2.25 10.98
C GLY A 102 -7.55 1.56 11.96
N ARG A 103 -6.75 2.38 12.64
CA ARG A 103 -5.97 1.98 13.82
C ARG A 103 -6.19 3.04 14.88
N ALA A 104 -6.68 2.61 16.05
CA ALA A 104 -6.75 3.43 17.25
C ALA A 104 -5.62 3.01 18.19
N GLU A 105 -4.89 3.98 18.74
CA GLU A 105 -3.74 3.77 19.60
C GLU A 105 -3.95 4.54 20.91
N ILE A 106 -3.68 3.88 22.04
CA ILE A 106 -3.61 4.50 23.36
C ILE A 106 -2.31 4.02 24.01
N GLY A 107 -1.54 4.93 24.57
CA GLY A 107 -0.24 4.60 25.15
C GLY A 107 0.27 5.61 26.17
N GLY A 108 1.33 5.21 26.85
CA GLY A 108 2.19 6.09 27.60
C GLY A 108 3.46 6.44 26.83
N TYR A 109 4.06 7.55 27.16
CA TYR A 109 5.30 7.99 26.54
C TYR A 109 6.27 8.59 27.56
N PHE A 110 7.55 8.58 27.18
CA PHE A 110 8.63 9.26 27.87
C PHE A 110 9.31 10.21 26.90
N THR A 111 9.53 11.46 27.32
CA THR A 111 10.19 12.49 26.52
C THR A 111 11.52 12.89 27.12
N THR A 112 12.48 13.25 26.26
CA THR A 112 13.74 13.89 26.64
C THR A 112 14.00 15.09 25.71
N GLY A 113 14.80 16.05 26.15
CA GLY A 113 15.11 17.27 25.42
C GLY A 113 14.58 18.49 26.14
N ASN A 114 13.63 19.22 25.58
CA ASN A 114 13.04 20.39 26.24
C ASN A 114 12.20 20.04 27.48
N THR A 115 11.68 18.82 27.54
CA THR A 115 10.96 18.29 28.69
C THR A 115 11.35 16.83 28.96
N GLU A 116 11.48 16.47 30.24
CA GLU A 116 11.69 15.08 30.69
C GLU A 116 10.45 14.67 31.50
N ASN A 117 9.58 13.87 30.91
CA ASN A 117 8.28 13.57 31.49
C ASN A 117 7.72 12.23 31.04
N ILE A 118 6.78 11.70 31.83
CA ILE A 118 5.93 10.57 31.46
C ILE A 118 4.53 11.10 31.25
N GLY A 119 3.92 10.77 30.12
CA GLY A 119 2.59 11.23 29.75
C GLY A 119 1.73 10.18 29.07
N LEU A 120 0.51 10.58 28.70
CA LEU A 120 -0.47 9.77 27.99
C LEU A 120 -0.58 10.25 26.53
N SER A 121 -0.86 9.29 25.63
CA SER A 121 -1.06 9.58 24.22
C SER A 121 -2.25 8.82 23.66
N ALA A 122 -2.92 9.43 22.68
CA ALA A 122 -3.93 8.80 21.86
C ALA A 122 -3.68 9.15 20.38
N ALA A 123 -3.91 8.18 19.48
CA ALA A 123 -3.86 8.45 18.05
C ALA A 123 -4.91 7.64 17.30
N LEU A 124 -5.36 8.18 16.17
CA LEU A 124 -6.28 7.54 15.23
C LEU A 124 -5.73 7.72 13.82
N ASP A 125 -5.40 6.62 13.17
CA ASP A 125 -5.02 6.57 11.78
C ASP A 125 -6.15 5.92 10.99
N LEU A 126 -6.67 6.61 9.96
CA LEU A 126 -7.68 6.09 9.04
C LEU A 126 -7.12 6.11 7.63
N GLN A 127 -7.33 5.02 6.89
CA GLN A 127 -6.96 4.93 5.49
C GLN A 127 -8.11 4.35 4.68
N ARG A 128 -8.40 5.03 3.56
CA ARG A 128 -9.32 4.53 2.53
C ARG A 128 -8.56 4.38 1.23
N GLU A 129 -8.67 3.23 0.59
CA GLU A 129 -8.00 2.97 -0.68
C GLU A 129 -8.97 2.46 -1.72
N THR A 130 -9.02 3.14 -2.87
CA THR A 130 -9.76 2.77 -4.06
C THR A 130 -8.81 2.52 -5.23
N LEU A 131 -9.32 2.31 -6.44
CA LEU A 131 -8.50 2.09 -7.63
C LEU A 131 -7.52 3.24 -7.89
N ARG A 132 -8.00 4.50 -7.80
CA ARG A 132 -7.21 5.69 -8.14
C ARG A 132 -6.88 6.58 -6.94
N TRP A 133 -7.61 6.46 -5.83
CA TRP A 133 -7.43 7.32 -4.68
C TRP A 133 -6.98 6.53 -3.45
N ARG A 134 -6.08 7.10 -2.69
CA ARG A 134 -5.75 6.70 -1.32
C ARG A 134 -5.89 7.94 -0.44
N HIS A 135 -6.73 7.86 0.56
CA HIS A 135 -6.92 8.91 1.55
C HIS A 135 -6.34 8.44 2.87
N LYS A 136 -5.54 9.28 3.51
CA LYS A 136 -5.03 9.05 4.85
C LYS A 136 -5.50 10.19 5.74
N VAL A 137 -6.01 9.86 6.92
CA VAL A 137 -6.35 10.81 7.99
C VAL A 137 -5.59 10.37 9.22
N ARG A 138 -4.92 11.31 9.88
CA ARG A 138 -4.24 11.07 11.14
C ARG A 138 -4.64 12.12 12.15
N LEU A 139 -5.07 11.67 13.33
CA LEU A 139 -5.29 12.48 14.50
C LEU A 139 -4.40 11.97 15.61
N ALA A 140 -3.77 12.87 16.37
CA ALA A 140 -2.99 12.51 17.55
C ALA A 140 -3.13 13.58 18.64
N ALA A 141 -3.07 13.13 19.87
CA ALA A 141 -3.08 13.97 21.05
C ALA A 141 -2.15 13.39 22.12
N ASP A 142 -1.25 14.22 22.63
CA ASP A 142 -0.40 13.91 23.77
C ASP A 142 -0.70 14.94 24.87
N TYR A 143 -0.93 14.47 26.10
CA TYR A 143 -1.23 15.34 27.23
C TYR A 143 -0.52 14.87 28.49
N GLN A 144 0.00 15.81 29.24
CA GLN A 144 0.55 15.58 30.56
C GLN A 144 0.32 16.76 31.48
N GLU A 145 0.00 16.45 32.69
CA GLU A 145 -0.11 17.38 33.79
C GLU A 145 0.75 16.88 34.97
N SER A 146 1.49 17.78 35.59
CA SER A 146 2.29 17.49 36.80
C SER A 146 2.04 18.56 37.84
N LEU A 147 1.56 18.16 39.02
CA LEU A 147 1.25 19.05 40.13
C LEU A 147 0.28 20.20 39.76
N GLY A 148 -0.71 19.95 38.92
CA GLY A 148 -1.67 20.93 38.45
C GLY A 148 -1.17 21.87 37.35
N LEU A 149 0.04 21.61 36.83
CA LEU A 149 0.61 22.35 35.69
C LEU A 149 0.69 21.45 34.46
N VAL A 150 0.15 21.92 33.33
CA VAL A 150 0.32 21.25 32.05
C VAL A 150 1.79 21.31 31.65
N SER A 151 2.40 20.15 31.44
CA SER A 151 3.83 20.02 31.07
C SER A 151 4.02 19.50 29.64
N ARG A 152 2.98 18.97 29.00
CA ARG A 152 2.91 18.67 27.57
C ARG A 152 1.48 18.77 27.07
N GLU A 153 1.34 19.38 25.92
CA GLU A 153 0.07 19.48 25.19
C GLU A 153 0.39 19.57 23.70
N HIS A 154 0.16 18.44 23.00
CA HIS A 154 0.43 18.36 21.57
C HIS A 154 -0.80 17.80 20.88
N TYR A 155 -1.24 18.45 19.83
CA TYR A 155 -2.34 18.03 18.96
C TYR A 155 -1.90 18.04 17.52
N LEU A 156 -2.28 17.00 16.79
CA LEU A 156 -2.02 16.87 15.37
C LEU A 156 -3.29 16.42 14.66
N ALA A 157 -3.64 17.07 13.56
CA ALA A 157 -4.64 16.61 12.60
C ALA A 157 -4.06 16.74 11.20
N ALA A 158 -4.04 15.64 10.45
CA ALA A 158 -3.51 15.61 9.09
C ALA A 158 -4.43 14.85 8.15
N TYR A 159 -4.52 15.34 6.91
CA TYR A 159 -5.23 14.70 5.81
C TYR A 159 -4.35 14.68 4.56
N GLU A 160 -4.20 13.52 3.98
CA GLU A 160 -3.36 13.29 2.80
C GLU A 160 -4.10 12.49 1.73
N PRO A 161 -4.73 13.16 0.75
CA PRO A 161 -5.24 12.51 -0.46
C PRO A 161 -4.12 12.23 -1.46
N ASN A 162 -4.10 11.01 -2.00
CA ASN A 162 -3.14 10.56 -3.02
C ASN A 162 -3.92 10.11 -4.26
N PHE A 163 -3.62 10.70 -5.42
CA PHE A 163 -4.13 10.27 -6.71
C PHE A 163 -3.10 9.39 -7.41
N LYS A 164 -3.42 8.10 -7.58
CA LYS A 164 -2.53 7.10 -8.18
C LYS A 164 -2.62 7.16 -9.71
N PHE A 165 -1.46 7.29 -10.37
CA PHE A 165 -1.31 7.13 -11.80
C PHE A 165 -0.29 6.01 -12.07
N GLY A 166 -0.75 4.90 -12.63
CA GLY A 166 0.07 3.70 -12.80
C GLY A 166 0.21 2.88 -11.52
N GLU A 167 1.21 1.99 -11.49
CA GLU A 167 1.37 1.00 -10.43
C GLU A 167 2.11 1.53 -9.20
N ARG A 168 3.00 2.51 -9.38
CA ARG A 168 3.92 2.99 -8.34
C ARG A 168 3.88 4.50 -8.13
N GLY A 169 3.53 5.27 -9.17
CA GLY A 169 3.50 6.73 -9.11
C GLY A 169 2.18 7.28 -8.60
N TYR A 170 2.21 8.38 -7.84
CA TYR A 170 1.04 9.12 -7.43
C TYR A 170 1.36 10.61 -7.24
N VAL A 171 0.34 11.45 -7.32
CA VAL A 171 0.37 12.84 -6.85
C VAL A 171 -0.26 12.87 -5.48
N TYR A 172 0.35 13.54 -4.52
CA TYR A 172 -0.22 13.73 -3.20
C TYR A 172 -0.57 15.21 -2.97
N GLY A 173 -1.62 15.42 -2.18
CA GLY A 173 -1.82 16.65 -1.44
C GLY A 173 -1.70 16.33 0.04
N ALA A 174 -1.26 17.27 0.88
CA ALA A 174 -1.28 17.12 2.32
C ALA A 174 -1.67 18.43 2.98
N ALA A 175 -2.53 18.35 4.00
CA ALA A 175 -2.88 19.42 4.89
C ALA A 175 -2.68 18.94 6.32
N GLN A 176 -2.01 19.73 7.15
CA GLN A 176 -1.69 19.38 8.53
C GLN A 176 -1.91 20.60 9.43
N TYR A 177 -2.59 20.39 10.53
CA TYR A 177 -2.65 21.25 11.68
C TYR A 177 -1.87 20.63 12.83
N GLU A 178 -1.12 21.44 13.53
CA GLU A 178 -0.30 21.04 14.66
C GLU A 178 -0.31 22.14 15.72
N SER A 179 -0.42 21.77 16.98
CA SER A 179 -0.27 22.66 18.12
C SER A 179 0.66 22.02 19.13
N ASP A 180 1.73 22.70 19.48
CA ASP A 180 2.68 22.30 20.53
C ASP A 180 3.34 23.52 21.17
N ARG A 181 2.77 23.94 22.29
CA ARG A 181 3.28 25.09 23.05
C ARG A 181 4.66 24.85 23.66
N PHE A 182 5.00 23.58 23.85
CA PHE A 182 6.30 23.19 24.43
C PHE A 182 7.41 23.17 23.39
N LEU A 183 7.08 23.00 22.11
CA LEU A 183 7.97 23.23 20.98
C LEU A 183 8.00 24.69 20.52
N GLY A 184 7.19 25.58 21.17
CA GLY A 184 7.26 27.01 20.96
C GLY A 184 6.27 27.57 19.97
N TYR A 185 5.26 26.80 19.51
CA TYR A 185 4.19 27.30 18.63
C TYR A 185 2.81 26.93 19.17
N THR A 186 1.87 27.87 19.07
CA THR A 186 0.46 27.68 19.44
C THR A 186 -0.29 26.96 18.34
N ASP A 187 -0.01 27.35 17.08
CA ASP A 187 -0.68 26.82 15.89
C ASP A 187 0.29 26.78 14.73
N ARG A 188 0.33 25.66 14.03
CA ARG A 188 1.10 25.48 12.81
C ARG A 188 0.23 24.82 11.75
N TYR A 189 0.03 25.50 10.65
CA TYR A 189 -0.70 25.01 9.48
C TYR A 189 0.30 24.73 8.37
N SER A 190 0.26 23.53 7.80
CA SER A 190 1.10 23.16 6.67
C SER A 190 0.23 22.63 5.55
N ALA A 191 0.49 23.06 4.33
CA ALA A 191 -0.14 22.51 3.11
C ALA A 191 0.95 22.18 2.12
N SER A 192 0.86 21.04 1.46
CA SER A 192 1.82 20.64 0.42
C SER A 192 1.15 19.89 -0.71
N LEU A 193 1.78 19.94 -1.88
CA LEU A 193 1.40 19.20 -3.07
C LEU A 193 2.67 18.67 -3.73
N GLY A 194 2.66 17.43 -4.20
CA GLY A 194 3.88 16.88 -4.79
C GLY A 194 3.69 15.54 -5.46
N ALA A 195 4.81 14.95 -5.84
CA ALA A 195 4.87 13.61 -6.40
C ALA A 195 5.31 12.59 -5.34
N GLY A 196 4.71 11.41 -5.41
CA GLY A 196 5.08 10.27 -4.61
C GLY A 196 5.37 9.05 -5.47
N TYR A 197 6.23 8.19 -4.96
CA TYR A 197 6.65 6.98 -5.64
C TYR A 197 6.78 5.81 -4.64
N SER A 198 6.08 4.70 -4.94
CA SER A 198 6.23 3.44 -4.20
C SER A 198 7.50 2.72 -4.66
N ALA A 199 8.64 3.06 -4.04
CA ALA A 199 9.96 2.54 -4.40
C ALA A 199 10.07 1.04 -4.15
N ILE A 200 9.46 0.55 -3.05
CA ILE A 200 9.33 -0.86 -2.74
C ILE A 200 7.84 -1.19 -2.59
N LYS A 201 7.37 -2.16 -3.37
CA LYS A 201 5.98 -2.65 -3.32
C LYS A 201 6.00 -4.16 -3.51
N GLN A 202 6.28 -4.88 -2.43
CA GLN A 202 6.35 -6.35 -2.43
C GLN A 202 5.63 -6.92 -1.20
N PRO A 203 5.25 -8.19 -1.22
CA PRO A 203 4.65 -8.85 -0.07
C PRO A 203 5.56 -8.70 1.16
N GLY A 204 5.04 -8.04 2.20
CA GLY A 204 5.77 -7.84 3.45
C GLY A 204 6.72 -6.65 3.50
N MET A 205 6.96 -5.93 2.41
CA MET A 205 7.81 -4.74 2.43
C MET A 205 7.24 -3.65 1.53
N LYS A 206 7.13 -2.43 2.06
CA LYS A 206 6.63 -1.26 1.37
C LYS A 206 7.53 -0.06 1.69
N LEU A 207 7.86 0.73 0.69
CA LEU A 207 8.54 2.01 0.84
C LEU A 207 7.90 3.02 -0.11
N ASP A 208 7.25 4.02 0.46
CA ASP A 208 6.77 5.19 -0.26
C ASP A 208 7.70 6.37 0.03
N VAL A 209 8.01 7.15 -1.00
CA VAL A 209 8.79 8.38 -0.89
C VAL A 209 8.01 9.51 -1.57
N GLU A 210 8.03 10.70 -0.96
CA GLU A 210 7.30 11.87 -1.44
C GLU A 210 8.20 13.10 -1.46
N LEU A 211 7.99 13.96 -2.43
CA LEU A 211 8.68 15.25 -2.53
C LEU A 211 7.77 16.28 -3.20
N GLY A 212 7.78 17.50 -2.66
CA GLY A 212 7.03 18.61 -3.26
C GLY A 212 7.19 19.92 -2.53
N PRO A 213 6.73 21.02 -3.12
CA PRO A 213 6.61 22.30 -2.46
C PRO A 213 5.56 22.24 -1.34
N ALA A 214 5.78 23.03 -0.32
CA ALA A 214 4.88 23.23 0.80
C ALA A 214 4.77 24.71 1.16
N TYR A 215 3.67 25.04 1.81
CA TYR A 215 3.47 26.32 2.49
C TYR A 215 3.24 26.05 3.95
N ARG A 216 3.87 26.83 4.83
CA ARG A 216 3.72 26.71 6.27
C ARG A 216 3.42 28.06 6.88
N HIS A 217 2.46 28.09 7.77
CA HIS A 217 2.10 29.24 8.59
C HIS A 217 2.16 28.85 10.07
N THR A 218 2.95 29.57 10.85
CA THR A 218 3.21 29.26 12.27
C THR A 218 2.98 30.47 13.14
N ASN A 219 2.15 30.31 14.16
CA ASN A 219 1.99 31.28 15.26
C ASN A 219 2.83 30.78 16.43
N TYR A 220 3.85 31.52 16.81
CA TYR A 220 4.70 31.17 17.93
C TYR A 220 4.16 31.64 19.27
N THR A 221 4.61 31.02 20.35
CA THR A 221 4.19 31.37 21.73
C THR A 221 4.69 32.75 22.18
N ASP A 222 5.68 33.32 21.51
CA ASP A 222 6.21 34.67 21.70
C ASP A 222 5.45 35.73 20.90
N THR A 223 4.30 35.40 20.31
CA THR A 223 3.49 36.22 19.43
C THR A 223 4.06 36.47 18.02
N THR A 224 5.22 35.92 17.71
CA THR A 224 5.76 35.97 16.34
C THR A 224 4.91 35.13 15.41
N VAL A 225 4.69 35.62 14.20
CA VAL A 225 3.95 34.95 13.14
C VAL A 225 4.87 34.79 11.93
N GLU A 226 4.98 33.58 11.43
CA GLU A 226 5.79 33.28 10.25
C GLU A 226 4.97 32.58 9.19
N SER A 227 5.17 32.98 7.95
CA SER A 227 4.62 32.32 6.77
C SER A 227 5.72 32.12 5.74
N SER A 228 5.97 30.89 5.33
CA SER A 228 7.05 30.58 4.40
C SER A 228 6.70 29.48 3.43
N ILE A 229 7.39 29.52 2.28
CA ILE A 229 7.43 28.42 1.33
C ILE A 229 8.54 27.47 1.79
N ALA A 230 8.24 26.18 1.74
CA ALA A 230 9.13 25.09 2.10
C ALA A 230 9.25 24.05 0.98
N ALA A 231 10.27 23.21 1.03
CA ALA A 231 10.27 21.92 0.38
C ALA A 231 9.86 20.86 1.42
N ARG A 232 8.89 20.00 1.11
CA ARG A 232 8.52 18.83 1.93
C ARG A 232 9.06 17.56 1.28
N GLY A 233 9.75 16.74 2.07
CA GLY A 233 10.06 15.36 1.73
C GLY A 233 9.52 14.43 2.80
N SER A 234 9.07 13.22 2.43
CA SER A 234 8.64 12.19 3.39
C SER A 234 8.99 10.78 2.93
N ILE A 235 9.12 9.89 3.90
CA ILE A 235 9.38 8.47 3.75
C ILE A 235 8.41 7.72 4.64
N ASP A 236 7.75 6.69 4.10
CA ASP A 236 6.85 5.76 4.80
C ASP A 236 7.34 4.35 4.46
N PHE A 237 7.93 3.66 5.42
CA PHE A 237 8.51 2.34 5.27
C PHE A 237 7.90 1.35 6.25
N ASP A 238 7.35 0.26 5.73
CA ASP A 238 6.84 -0.87 6.49
C ASP A 238 7.55 -2.16 6.08
N TRP A 239 8.01 -2.92 7.06
CA TRP A 239 8.64 -4.22 6.86
C TRP A 239 8.09 -5.27 7.83
N LYS A 240 7.39 -6.26 7.30
CA LYS A 240 6.93 -7.43 8.06
C LYS A 240 8.09 -8.38 8.29
N LEU A 241 8.69 -8.32 9.47
CA LEU A 241 9.79 -9.20 9.88
C LEU A 241 9.29 -10.65 10.07
N SER A 242 8.04 -10.81 10.50
CA SER A 242 7.38 -12.10 10.65
C SER A 242 5.85 -11.94 10.49
N SER A 243 5.09 -13.02 10.65
CA SER A 243 3.62 -12.96 10.66
C SER A 243 3.05 -12.14 11.84
N ALA A 244 3.84 -11.95 12.90
CA ALA A 244 3.45 -11.26 14.12
C ALA A 244 4.16 -9.91 14.30
N ILE A 245 5.30 -9.66 13.68
CA ILE A 245 6.13 -8.49 13.94
C ILE A 245 6.30 -7.66 12.67
N THR A 246 6.02 -6.35 12.78
CA THR A 246 6.24 -5.36 11.73
C THR A 246 7.10 -4.23 12.27
N LEU A 247 8.17 -3.89 11.55
CA LEU A 247 8.96 -2.66 11.74
C LEU A 247 8.39 -1.60 10.81
N SER A 248 8.14 -0.41 11.33
CA SER A 248 7.75 0.76 10.54
C SER A 248 8.68 1.94 10.82
N GLN A 249 8.91 2.75 9.78
CA GLN A 249 9.69 3.98 9.83
C GLN A 249 8.95 5.05 9.05
N ASP A 250 8.50 6.06 9.75
CA ASP A 250 7.94 7.28 9.17
C ASP A 250 8.95 8.40 9.35
N ALA A 251 9.21 9.18 8.31
CA ALA A 251 10.02 10.38 8.43
C ALA A 251 9.48 11.47 7.51
N SER A 252 9.58 12.72 7.96
CA SER A 252 9.25 13.89 7.15
C SER A 252 10.19 15.05 7.46
N ALA A 253 10.46 15.86 6.44
CA ALA A 253 11.26 17.05 6.55
C ALA A 253 10.56 18.21 5.84
N TYR A 254 10.55 19.37 6.49
CA TYR A 254 10.17 20.65 5.90
C TYR A 254 11.42 21.53 5.91
N ILE A 255 11.96 21.78 4.73
CA ILE A 255 13.14 22.63 4.54
C ILE A 255 12.68 23.99 4.07
N GLN A 256 12.91 25.00 4.87
CA GLN A 256 12.49 26.38 4.62
C GLN A 256 13.59 27.37 5.03
N HIS A 257 13.45 28.64 4.66
CA HIS A 257 14.44 29.66 4.98
C HIS A 257 14.60 29.88 6.48
N PHE A 258 13.46 29.83 7.19
CA PHE A 258 13.38 30.00 8.63
C PHE A 258 12.88 28.70 9.26
N ASN A 259 13.46 28.28 10.36
CA ASN A 259 13.07 27.13 11.16
C ASN A 259 12.64 25.85 10.39
N SER A 260 13.59 25.22 9.69
CA SER A 260 13.39 23.89 9.11
C SER A 260 13.13 22.85 10.18
N SER A 261 12.24 21.90 9.90
CA SER A 261 11.89 20.82 10.85
C SER A 261 12.05 19.44 10.22
N ILE A 262 12.51 18.48 11.02
CA ILE A 262 12.62 17.06 10.65
C ILE A 262 11.96 16.24 11.75
N THR A 263 11.07 15.35 11.37
CA THR A 263 10.44 14.40 12.30
C THR A 263 10.68 12.98 11.78
N GLY A 264 11.09 12.09 12.66
CA GLY A 264 11.27 10.67 12.34
C GLY A 264 10.70 9.80 13.44
N THR A 265 9.99 8.74 13.10
CA THR A 265 9.45 7.76 14.05
C THR A 265 9.76 6.36 13.58
N THR A 266 10.50 5.61 14.40
CA THR A 266 10.69 4.17 14.23
C THR A 266 9.78 3.43 15.19
N ALA A 267 9.03 2.45 14.71
CA ALA A 267 8.12 1.67 15.55
C ALA A 267 8.22 0.17 15.28
N LEU A 268 8.15 -0.61 16.35
CA LEU A 268 8.02 -2.06 16.32
C LEU A 268 6.61 -2.43 16.77
N ASN A 269 5.84 -3.05 15.88
CA ASN A 269 4.48 -3.50 16.14
C ASN A 269 4.49 -5.01 16.29
N ALA A 270 3.99 -5.52 17.42
CA ALA A 270 3.86 -6.94 17.72
C ALA A 270 2.37 -7.30 17.85
N LYS A 271 1.87 -8.15 16.96
CA LYS A 271 0.48 -8.65 17.00
C LYS A 271 0.30 -9.52 18.24
N LEU A 272 -0.75 -9.24 19.01
CA LEU A 272 -1.13 -9.99 20.23
C LEU A 272 -2.24 -10.99 19.90
N ILE A 273 -3.49 -10.56 20.00
CA ILE A 273 -4.68 -11.40 19.81
C ILE A 273 -5.67 -10.66 18.90
N GLY A 274 -6.12 -11.31 17.82
CA GLY A 274 -7.11 -10.73 16.91
C GLY A 274 -6.65 -9.38 16.32
N PRO A 275 -7.41 -8.29 16.56
CA PRO A 275 -7.11 -6.95 16.07
C PRO A 275 -6.11 -6.16 16.94
N LEU A 276 -5.71 -6.71 18.09
CA LEU A 276 -4.84 -6.03 19.05
C LEU A 276 -3.35 -6.26 18.75
N ALA A 277 -2.56 -5.20 18.87
CA ALA A 277 -1.11 -5.24 18.81
C ALA A 277 -0.49 -4.34 19.89
N ALA A 278 0.70 -4.73 20.37
CA ALA A 278 1.57 -3.84 21.13
C ALA A 278 2.48 -3.09 20.17
N LYS A 279 2.73 -1.80 20.45
CA LYS A 279 3.62 -0.95 19.67
C LYS A 279 4.63 -0.29 20.60
N LEU A 280 5.90 -0.41 20.25
CA LEU A 280 6.98 0.39 20.83
C LEU A 280 7.46 1.34 19.76
N SER A 281 7.55 2.62 20.06
CA SER A 281 8.02 3.63 19.10
C SER A 281 9.02 4.58 19.73
N TYR A 282 9.95 5.03 18.89
CA TYR A 282 10.92 6.06 19.21
C TYR A 282 10.81 7.13 18.13
N SER A 283 10.49 8.36 18.54
CA SER A 283 10.36 9.52 17.69
C SER A 283 11.44 10.53 18.00
N VAL A 284 11.96 11.16 16.95
CA VAL A 284 12.89 12.29 17.02
C VAL A 284 12.24 13.44 16.28
N GLN A 285 12.21 14.59 16.89
CA GLN A 285 11.78 15.86 16.30
C GLN A 285 12.90 16.87 16.39
N TYR A 286 13.26 17.47 15.28
CA TYR A 286 14.31 18.46 15.15
C TYR A 286 13.74 19.75 14.56
N GLU A 287 14.08 20.88 15.19
CA GLU A 287 13.81 22.24 14.73
C GLU A 287 15.15 23.00 14.60
N SER A 288 15.41 23.58 13.43
CA SER A 288 16.71 24.25 13.17
C SER A 288 16.87 25.58 13.90
N MET A 289 15.76 26.23 14.24
CA MET A 289 15.70 27.49 14.99
C MET A 289 14.65 27.37 16.11
N PRO A 290 14.97 26.65 17.19
CA PRO A 290 14.07 26.57 18.34
C PRO A 290 13.95 27.92 19.05
N PRO A 291 12.86 28.19 19.78
CA PRO A 291 12.74 29.38 20.62
C PRO A 291 13.89 29.50 21.63
N ILE A 292 14.20 30.73 22.03
CA ILE A 292 15.28 31.01 22.98
C ILE A 292 15.08 30.22 24.28
N GLY A 293 16.12 29.53 24.70
CA GLY A 293 16.10 28.70 25.92
C GLY A 293 15.59 27.28 25.72
N ARG A 294 15.31 26.86 24.46
CA ARG A 294 14.92 25.50 24.11
C ARG A 294 16.00 24.80 23.28
N VAL A 295 16.08 23.47 23.38
CA VAL A 295 16.93 22.64 22.52
C VAL A 295 16.25 22.37 21.20
N GLY A 296 17.03 22.22 20.14
CA GLY A 296 16.50 21.95 18.77
C GLY A 296 16.07 20.51 18.54
N THR A 297 16.31 19.58 19.48
CA THR A 297 15.99 18.16 19.32
C THR A 297 15.23 17.65 20.52
N ASP A 298 14.04 17.11 20.28
CA ASP A 298 13.26 16.39 21.25
C ASP A 298 13.13 14.92 20.85
N THR A 299 13.13 14.01 21.83
CA THR A 299 12.91 12.60 21.60
C THR A 299 11.75 12.08 22.45
N THR A 300 10.99 11.16 21.90
CA THR A 300 9.85 10.55 22.60
C THR A 300 9.90 9.04 22.43
N SER A 301 10.00 8.30 23.53
CA SER A 301 9.80 6.84 23.56
C SER A 301 8.40 6.53 24.03
N ARG A 302 7.65 5.72 23.27
CA ARG A 302 6.25 5.44 23.53
C ARG A 302 5.98 3.94 23.51
N ALA A 303 5.19 3.48 24.47
CA ALA A 303 4.63 2.13 24.49
C ALA A 303 3.10 2.24 24.42
N SER A 304 2.49 1.55 23.47
CA SER A 304 1.07 1.71 23.15
C SER A 304 0.40 0.37 22.89
N LEU A 305 -0.91 0.34 23.12
CA LEU A 305 -1.82 -0.69 22.63
C LEU A 305 -2.53 -0.16 21.38
N VAL A 306 -2.52 -0.95 20.31
CA VAL A 306 -3.11 -0.60 19.01
C VAL A 306 -4.25 -1.56 18.72
N TYR A 307 -5.41 -1.02 18.36
CA TYR A 307 -6.58 -1.75 17.87
C TYR A 307 -6.79 -1.42 16.39
N SER A 308 -6.80 -2.46 15.53
CA SER A 308 -7.01 -2.33 14.08
C SER A 308 -8.41 -2.79 13.69
N PHE A 309 -9.14 -2.02 12.85
CA PHE A 309 -10.51 -2.29 12.41
C PHE A 309 -10.73 -1.99 10.92
#